data_12efd70ec08bc2dea2a1550600894b6d
#
_entry.id   12efd70ec08bc2dea2a1550600894b6d
#
_cell.length_a   1.000
_cell.length_b   1.000
_cell.length_c   1.000
_cell.angle_alpha   90.00
_cell.angle_beta   90.00
_cell.angle_gamma   90.00
#
_symmetry.space_group_name_H-M   'P 1'
#
loop_
_entity.id
_entity.type
_entity.pdbx_description
1 polymer ?
#
loop_
_entity_poly.entity_id
_entity_poly.type
_entity_poly.pdbx_seq_one_letter_code
_entity_poly.pdbx_strand_id
1 'polypeptide(L)'
;MAHAHHHEPDLSAGNTTGVKHGITWLLIGGSLLVSSAGLGGKLEAGEAARAYLVFMIVAFSTCLGALFFVIVQHLTRAGWSVAVRRPAEALAQNLRWMWVLFLPIAWMGWNGTLVNLYPWADLDVLRSVSPAEADLVANKAGYLNPRFFFARSAIYLAVWAGLAHFYWSSSLRQDRTGDPAITAASRKWAGPSMILFGLSTTFASFDWMMSLSPAWFSTMFGVYFFALCATLGLAATVLLTKDIMREGGRLKGIVTTEHFHDLGKMLFAFGIVFWAYIAFSQFMLIWYGNLPEETAWFLPRQVGAWLPISWLLLVGHFVCCWMLAFGCLDVVYLVVPHVPHDLGDFQTYAAFAEKHAGDGPHGPLVTYALAALLLAMGGARLALSGKSLVPVRDPSLGESLAFQNM
;
A
#
# COMPACT_ATOMS: atom_id res chain seq x y z
N MET A 1 -13.33 -17.34 -50.25
CA MET A 1 -13.60 -16.54 -49.03
C MET A 1 -13.44 -17.47 -47.84
N ALA A 2 -12.28 -17.40 -47.18
CA ALA A 2 -12.00 -18.20 -45.98
C ALA A 2 -12.67 -17.50 -44.78
N HIS A 3 -13.68 -18.13 -44.19
CA HIS A 3 -14.20 -17.72 -42.89
C HIS A 3 -13.06 -17.87 -41.88
N ALA A 4 -12.44 -16.74 -41.51
CA ALA A 4 -11.60 -16.70 -40.35
C ALA A 4 -12.50 -17.04 -39.16
N HIS A 5 -12.33 -18.22 -38.56
CA HIS A 5 -12.90 -18.54 -37.26
C HIS A 5 -12.34 -17.52 -36.26
N HIS A 6 -13.08 -16.48 -35.97
CA HIS A 6 -12.87 -15.66 -34.80
C HIS A 6 -13.02 -16.60 -33.58
N HIS A 7 -11.93 -17.10 -33.07
CA HIS A 7 -11.89 -17.73 -31.75
C HIS A 7 -12.40 -16.68 -30.78
N GLU A 8 -13.62 -16.85 -30.29
CA GLU A 8 -14.08 -16.03 -29.17
C GLU A 8 -13.09 -16.24 -28.02
N PRO A 9 -12.47 -15.17 -27.49
CA PRO A 9 -11.48 -15.31 -26.44
C PRO A 9 -12.11 -15.94 -25.20
N ASP A 10 -11.49 -17.00 -24.67
CA ASP A 10 -11.94 -17.62 -23.41
C ASP A 10 -11.74 -16.65 -22.26
N LEU A 11 -12.83 -16.00 -21.85
CA LEU A 11 -12.88 -15.02 -20.78
C LEU A 11 -12.97 -15.66 -19.40
N SER A 12 -13.10 -16.98 -19.32
CA SER A 12 -13.14 -17.69 -18.04
C SER A 12 -11.76 -17.80 -17.42
N ALA A 13 -11.65 -17.52 -16.13
CA ALA A 13 -10.48 -17.92 -15.34
C ALA A 13 -10.54 -19.45 -15.22
N GLY A 14 -9.79 -20.17 -16.05
CA GLY A 14 -9.71 -21.62 -15.97
C GLY A 14 -9.42 -22.07 -14.53
N ASN A 15 -10.27 -22.93 -14.03
CA ASN A 15 -10.36 -23.23 -12.61
C ASN A 15 -9.11 -23.87 -11.98
N THR A 16 -8.23 -24.49 -12.77
CA THR A 16 -7.14 -25.29 -12.18
C THR A 16 -5.81 -24.55 -12.13
N THR A 17 -5.42 -23.85 -13.19
CA THR A 17 -4.10 -23.21 -13.25
C THR A 17 -4.03 -21.93 -12.45
N GLY A 18 -5.06 -21.08 -12.53
CA GLY A 18 -5.13 -19.84 -11.73
C GLY A 18 -5.20 -20.11 -10.23
N VAL A 19 -5.91 -21.16 -9.80
CA VAL A 19 -5.93 -21.63 -8.41
C VAL A 19 -4.55 -22.11 -7.98
N LYS A 20 -3.87 -22.92 -8.81
CA LYS A 20 -2.52 -23.42 -8.50
C LYS A 20 -1.53 -22.28 -8.33
N HIS A 21 -1.49 -21.29 -9.24
CA HIS A 21 -0.63 -20.12 -9.11
C HIS A 21 -0.97 -19.28 -7.85
N GLY A 22 -2.26 -19.07 -7.58
CA GLY A 22 -2.70 -18.38 -6.37
C GLY A 22 -2.24 -19.08 -5.10
N ILE A 23 -2.43 -20.40 -5.01
CA ILE A 23 -1.97 -21.21 -3.88
C ILE A 23 -0.43 -21.17 -3.78
N THR A 24 0.28 -21.32 -4.90
CA THR A 24 1.76 -21.25 -4.92
C THR A 24 2.25 -19.93 -4.35
N TRP A 25 1.69 -18.80 -4.76
CA TRP A 25 2.08 -17.49 -4.26
C TRP A 25 1.74 -17.29 -2.78
N LEU A 26 0.59 -17.81 -2.32
CA LEU A 26 0.23 -17.80 -0.90
C LEU A 26 1.19 -18.66 -0.08
N LEU A 27 1.57 -19.85 -0.58
CA LEU A 27 2.52 -20.72 0.11
C LEU A 27 3.92 -20.09 0.18
N ILE A 28 4.41 -19.52 -0.93
CA ILE A 28 5.71 -18.83 -0.95
C ILE A 28 5.66 -17.61 -0.01
N GLY A 29 4.63 -16.76 -0.12
CA GLY A 29 4.47 -15.59 0.73
C GLY A 29 4.34 -15.97 2.21
N GLY A 30 3.54 -16.99 2.53
CA GLY A 30 3.41 -17.51 3.89
C GLY A 30 4.71 -18.09 4.43
N SER A 31 5.46 -18.85 3.60
CA SER A 31 6.76 -19.39 3.99
C SER A 31 7.80 -18.29 4.25
N LEU A 32 7.82 -17.25 3.41
CA LEU A 32 8.66 -16.08 3.64
C LEU A 32 8.29 -15.35 4.92
N LEU A 33 7.00 -15.19 5.21
CA LEU A 33 6.53 -14.57 6.45
C LEU A 33 6.97 -15.37 7.68
N VAL A 34 6.79 -16.69 7.66
CA VAL A 34 7.21 -17.57 8.76
C VAL A 34 8.74 -17.57 8.93
N SER A 35 9.49 -17.65 7.83
CA SER A 35 10.95 -17.59 7.86
C SER A 35 11.44 -16.24 8.39
N SER A 36 10.80 -15.16 7.99
CA SER A 36 11.09 -13.81 8.48
C SER A 36 10.80 -13.67 9.98
N ALA A 37 9.71 -14.27 10.46
CA ALA A 37 9.39 -14.30 11.88
C ALA A 37 10.42 -15.12 12.68
N GLY A 38 10.90 -16.25 12.12
CA GLY A 38 11.97 -17.05 12.72
C GLY A 38 13.31 -16.32 12.80
N LEU A 39 13.66 -15.56 11.76
CA LEU A 39 14.83 -14.67 11.77
C LEU A 39 14.61 -13.48 12.72
N GLY A 40 13.38 -12.96 12.76
CA GLY A 40 12.96 -11.88 13.65
C GLY A 40 13.01 -12.25 15.14
N GLY A 41 12.95 -13.53 15.49
CA GLY A 41 13.13 -14.01 16.87
C GLY A 41 14.50 -13.71 17.49
N LYS A 42 15.46 -13.23 16.68
CA LYS A 42 16.76 -12.70 17.12
C LYS A 42 16.76 -11.18 17.26
N LEU A 43 15.68 -10.51 16.87
CA LEU A 43 15.53 -9.07 16.95
C LEU A 43 14.93 -8.69 18.31
N GLU A 44 15.19 -7.47 18.74
CA GLU A 44 14.45 -6.88 19.85
C GLU A 44 12.95 -6.76 19.52
N ALA A 45 12.10 -6.80 20.54
CA ALA A 45 10.66 -6.82 20.37
C ALA A 45 10.13 -5.62 19.53
N GLY A 46 10.74 -4.43 19.69
CA GLY A 46 10.40 -3.24 18.91
C GLY A 46 10.79 -3.34 17.43
N GLU A 47 11.93 -3.93 17.12
CA GLU A 47 12.39 -4.14 15.74
C GLU A 47 11.49 -5.17 15.02
N ALA A 48 11.16 -6.26 15.70
CA ALA A 48 10.26 -7.27 15.16
C ALA A 48 8.87 -6.68 14.88
N ALA A 49 8.36 -5.82 15.76
CA ALA A 49 7.08 -5.13 15.58
C ALA A 49 7.11 -4.16 14.39
N ARG A 50 8.19 -3.40 14.22
CA ARG A 50 8.37 -2.51 13.05
C ARG A 50 8.48 -3.31 11.75
N ALA A 51 9.22 -4.42 11.75
CA ALA A 51 9.31 -5.30 10.58
C ALA A 51 7.93 -5.88 10.20
N TYR A 52 7.12 -6.28 11.19
CA TYR A 52 5.75 -6.69 10.95
C TYR A 52 4.87 -5.56 10.42
N LEU A 53 5.04 -4.34 10.93
CA LEU A 53 4.33 -3.17 10.43
C LEU A 53 4.67 -2.90 8.95
N VAL A 54 5.94 -3.03 8.53
CA VAL A 54 6.33 -2.95 7.11
C VAL A 54 5.54 -3.95 6.27
N PHE A 55 5.49 -5.23 6.69
CA PHE A 55 4.69 -6.25 6.02
C PHE A 55 3.22 -5.82 5.88
N MET A 56 2.60 -5.38 6.97
CA MET A 56 1.21 -4.96 7.00
C MET A 56 0.97 -3.76 6.05
N ILE A 57 1.80 -2.74 6.12
CA ILE A 57 1.67 -1.53 5.31
C ILE A 57 1.83 -1.83 3.82
N VAL A 58 2.80 -2.64 3.40
CA VAL A 58 2.97 -3.04 1.98
C VAL A 58 1.74 -3.78 1.47
N ALA A 59 1.20 -4.71 2.27
CA ALA A 59 0.00 -5.45 1.90
C ALA A 59 -1.22 -4.53 1.73
N PHE A 60 -1.47 -3.64 2.72
CA PHE A 60 -2.57 -2.67 2.64
C PHE A 60 -2.38 -1.68 1.49
N SER A 61 -1.20 -1.10 1.33
CA SER A 61 -0.91 -0.12 0.28
C SER A 61 -1.16 -0.69 -1.11
N THR A 62 -0.74 -1.93 -1.36
CA THR A 62 -0.98 -2.62 -2.63
C THR A 62 -2.48 -2.74 -2.93
N CYS A 63 -3.27 -3.18 -1.96
CA CYS A 63 -4.71 -3.37 -2.14
C CYS A 63 -5.49 -2.04 -2.15
N LEU A 64 -5.07 -1.05 -1.37
CA LEU A 64 -5.64 0.29 -1.37
C LEU A 64 -5.40 1.01 -2.69
N GLY A 65 -4.19 0.91 -3.26
CA GLY A 65 -3.91 1.48 -4.57
C GLY A 65 -4.72 0.83 -5.70
N ALA A 66 -4.98 -0.48 -5.62
CA ALA A 66 -5.89 -1.15 -6.53
C ALA A 66 -7.34 -0.68 -6.33
N LEU A 67 -7.79 -0.46 -5.09
CA LEU A 67 -9.11 0.12 -4.80
C LEU A 67 -9.22 1.55 -5.33
N PHE A 68 -8.20 2.37 -5.15
CA PHE A 68 -8.12 3.71 -5.74
C PHE A 68 -8.32 3.65 -7.26
N PHE A 69 -7.59 2.77 -7.95
CA PHE A 69 -7.74 2.59 -9.39
C PHE A 69 -9.20 2.28 -9.76
N VAL A 70 -9.83 1.33 -9.08
CA VAL A 70 -11.25 0.97 -9.34
C VAL A 70 -12.18 2.16 -9.14
N ILE A 71 -12.03 2.91 -8.05
CA ILE A 71 -12.88 4.06 -7.73
C ILE A 71 -12.70 5.17 -8.78
N VAL A 72 -11.46 5.51 -9.15
CA VAL A 72 -11.20 6.58 -10.10
C VAL A 72 -11.73 6.24 -11.50
N GLN A 73 -11.63 4.96 -11.94
CA GLN A 73 -12.19 4.56 -13.24
C GLN A 73 -13.71 4.71 -13.30
N HIS A 74 -14.42 4.40 -12.21
CA HIS A 74 -15.87 4.66 -12.12
C HIS A 74 -16.19 6.15 -12.02
N LEU A 75 -15.39 6.93 -11.30
CA LEU A 75 -15.56 8.37 -11.12
C LEU A 75 -15.41 9.12 -12.46
N THR A 76 -14.39 8.78 -13.22
CA THR A 76 -14.09 9.40 -14.54
C THR A 76 -14.88 8.77 -15.69
N ARG A 77 -15.65 7.70 -15.42
CA ARG A 77 -16.39 6.93 -16.43
C ARG A 77 -15.49 6.39 -17.56
N ALA A 78 -14.26 6.02 -17.21
CA ALA A 78 -13.24 5.60 -18.17
C ALA A 78 -13.56 4.19 -18.73
N GLY A 79 -14.08 4.14 -19.97
CA GLY A 79 -14.45 2.90 -20.63
C GLY A 79 -13.27 2.03 -20.99
N TRP A 80 -12.13 2.61 -21.36
CA TRP A 80 -10.91 1.88 -21.72
C TRP A 80 -10.45 0.87 -20.65
N SER A 81 -10.66 1.20 -19.38
CA SER A 81 -10.14 0.44 -18.26
C SER A 81 -10.87 -0.89 -17.99
N VAL A 82 -12.01 -1.12 -18.62
CA VAL A 82 -12.87 -2.30 -18.34
C VAL A 82 -12.08 -3.60 -18.52
N ALA A 83 -11.24 -3.70 -19.57
CA ALA A 83 -10.44 -4.87 -19.85
C ALA A 83 -9.40 -5.19 -18.75
N VAL A 84 -8.89 -4.18 -18.04
CA VAL A 84 -7.85 -4.30 -17.01
C VAL A 84 -8.37 -4.07 -15.58
N ARG A 85 -9.64 -3.72 -15.42
CA ARG A 85 -10.24 -3.38 -14.12
C ARG A 85 -10.41 -4.61 -13.23
N ARG A 86 -10.76 -5.77 -13.79
CA ARG A 86 -11.01 -7.00 -13.01
C ARG A 86 -9.80 -7.47 -12.19
N PRO A 87 -8.56 -7.48 -12.69
CA PRO A 87 -7.37 -7.72 -11.87
C PRO A 87 -7.24 -6.77 -10.69
N ALA A 88 -7.51 -5.47 -10.90
CA ALA A 88 -7.49 -4.48 -9.81
C ALA A 88 -8.61 -4.73 -8.77
N GLU A 89 -9.83 -5.04 -9.22
CA GLU A 89 -10.95 -5.42 -8.34
C GLU A 89 -10.58 -6.64 -7.49
N ALA A 90 -9.87 -7.62 -8.07
CA ALA A 90 -9.42 -8.82 -7.38
C ALA A 90 -8.32 -8.54 -6.35
N LEU A 91 -7.42 -7.59 -6.60
CA LEU A 91 -6.48 -7.11 -5.58
C LEU A 91 -7.21 -6.38 -4.46
N ALA A 92 -8.07 -5.44 -4.80
CA ALA A 92 -8.82 -4.62 -3.85
C ALA A 92 -9.71 -5.46 -2.92
N GLN A 93 -10.34 -6.52 -3.43
CA GLN A 93 -11.23 -7.35 -2.64
C GLN A 93 -10.55 -8.05 -1.45
N ASN A 94 -9.21 -8.19 -1.46
CA ASN A 94 -8.47 -8.73 -0.30
C ASN A 94 -8.67 -7.88 0.96
N LEU A 95 -8.93 -6.57 0.83
CA LEU A 95 -9.22 -5.66 1.95
C LEU A 95 -10.37 -6.16 2.85
N ARG A 96 -11.26 -7.00 2.32
CA ARG A 96 -12.34 -7.62 3.09
C ARG A 96 -11.85 -8.53 4.20
N TRP A 97 -10.66 -9.10 4.06
CA TRP A 97 -10.06 -10.07 4.97
C TRP A 97 -8.81 -9.55 5.67
N MET A 98 -8.26 -8.43 5.22
CA MET A 98 -6.99 -7.91 5.71
C MET A 98 -7.05 -7.39 7.15
N TRP A 99 -8.25 -7.22 7.74
CA TRP A 99 -8.37 -6.93 9.16
C TRP A 99 -7.65 -7.98 10.03
N VAL A 100 -7.51 -9.23 9.54
CA VAL A 100 -6.75 -10.28 10.21
C VAL A 100 -5.29 -9.89 10.40
N LEU A 101 -4.70 -9.12 9.47
CA LEU A 101 -3.32 -8.62 9.57
C LEU A 101 -3.17 -7.55 10.67
N PHE A 102 -4.25 -6.99 11.16
CA PHE A 102 -4.21 -6.04 12.26
C PHE A 102 -4.25 -6.72 13.64
N LEU A 103 -4.62 -8.02 13.70
CA LEU A 103 -4.75 -8.76 14.96
C LEU A 103 -3.47 -8.81 15.80
N PRO A 104 -2.25 -8.97 15.24
CA PRO A 104 -1.02 -8.92 16.05
C PRO A 104 -0.83 -7.57 16.76
N ILE A 105 -1.15 -6.45 16.09
CA ILE A 105 -1.09 -5.11 16.72
C ILE A 105 -2.17 -4.98 17.81
N ALA A 106 -3.37 -5.51 17.55
CA ALA A 106 -4.44 -5.55 18.56
C ALA A 106 -4.04 -6.40 19.78
N TRP A 107 -3.37 -7.53 19.55
CA TRP A 107 -2.80 -8.35 20.60
C TRP A 107 -1.74 -7.64 21.45
N MET A 108 -0.85 -6.85 20.79
CA MET A 108 0.11 -6.00 21.51
C MET A 108 -0.59 -4.98 22.40
N GLY A 109 -1.73 -4.43 21.96
CA GLY A 109 -2.55 -3.53 22.79
C GLY A 109 -3.21 -4.25 23.97
N TRP A 110 -3.61 -5.49 23.79
CA TRP A 110 -4.24 -6.28 24.84
C TRP A 110 -3.25 -6.70 25.94
N ASN A 111 -2.05 -7.11 25.58
CA ASN A 111 -1.04 -7.60 26.53
C ASN A 111 -0.07 -6.50 27.04
N GLY A 112 -0.32 -5.23 26.73
CA GLY A 112 0.47 -4.11 27.21
C GLY A 112 1.84 -3.91 26.52
N THR A 113 2.12 -4.64 25.43
CA THR A 113 3.40 -4.53 24.70
C THR A 113 3.35 -3.54 23.53
N LEU A 114 2.26 -2.80 23.38
CA LEU A 114 2.07 -1.82 22.30
C LEU A 114 3.13 -0.71 22.32
N VAL A 115 3.66 -0.37 23.51
CA VAL A 115 4.73 0.60 23.72
C VAL A 115 6.00 0.25 22.94
N ASN A 116 6.28 -1.03 22.69
CA ASN A 116 7.42 -1.47 21.88
C ASN A 116 7.33 -1.02 20.41
N LEU A 117 6.13 -0.73 19.92
CA LEU A 117 5.91 -0.20 18.57
C LEU A 117 5.57 1.29 18.60
N TYR A 118 4.68 1.70 19.49
CA TYR A 118 4.20 3.07 19.62
C TYR A 118 4.53 3.65 21.00
N PRO A 119 5.56 4.51 21.12
CA PRO A 119 6.02 5.06 22.39
C PRO A 119 4.93 5.78 23.18
N TRP A 120 3.96 6.39 22.48
CA TRP A 120 2.83 7.11 23.10
C TRP A 120 1.83 6.18 23.84
N ALA A 121 1.93 4.86 23.63
CA ALA A 121 0.99 3.92 24.26
C ALA A 121 1.16 3.82 25.78
N ASP A 122 2.33 4.21 26.32
CA ASP A 122 2.63 4.28 27.74
C ASP A 122 3.49 5.52 28.02
N LEU A 123 2.85 6.57 28.59
CA LEU A 123 3.50 7.83 28.90
C LEU A 123 4.52 7.73 30.04
N ASP A 124 4.34 6.76 30.95
CA ASP A 124 5.28 6.60 32.07
C ASP A 124 6.59 6.00 31.58
N VAL A 125 6.53 5.01 30.69
CA VAL A 125 7.69 4.47 30.00
C VAL A 125 8.36 5.56 29.15
N LEU A 126 7.61 6.32 28.36
CA LEU A 126 8.17 7.40 27.54
C LEU A 126 8.83 8.47 28.41
N ARG A 127 8.23 8.84 29.56
CA ARG A 127 8.80 9.82 30.48
C ARG A 127 10.09 9.35 31.12
N SER A 128 10.27 8.05 31.34
CA SER A 128 11.52 7.50 31.85
C SER A 128 12.70 7.61 30.87
N VAL A 129 12.38 7.67 29.56
CA VAL A 129 13.37 7.74 28.45
C VAL A 129 13.58 9.20 28.02
N SER A 130 12.49 9.94 27.78
CA SER A 130 12.50 11.32 27.30
C SER A 130 11.38 12.13 27.96
N PRO A 131 11.65 12.83 29.09
CA PRO A 131 10.64 13.62 29.77
C PRO A 131 10.03 14.72 28.89
N ALA A 132 10.85 15.42 28.10
CA ALA A 132 10.38 16.51 27.21
C ALA A 132 9.45 15.98 26.10
N GLU A 133 9.75 14.83 25.52
CA GLU A 133 8.87 14.20 24.53
C GLU A 133 7.57 13.72 25.18
N ALA A 134 7.64 13.13 26.37
CA ALA A 134 6.46 12.69 27.10
C ALA A 134 5.49 13.84 27.38
N ASP A 135 5.98 15.02 27.73
CA ASP A 135 5.13 16.20 27.97
C ASP A 135 4.48 16.71 26.67
N LEU A 136 5.20 16.69 25.55
CA LEU A 136 4.61 16.99 24.23
C LEU A 136 3.52 15.99 23.85
N VAL A 137 3.75 14.70 24.09
CA VAL A 137 2.78 13.63 23.78
C VAL A 137 1.59 13.68 24.72
N ALA A 138 1.78 14.02 25.99
CA ALA A 138 0.70 14.20 26.95
C ALA A 138 -0.34 15.23 26.48
N ASN A 139 0.09 16.31 25.81
CA ASN A 139 -0.82 17.29 25.21
C ASN A 139 -1.64 16.71 24.04
N LYS A 140 -1.19 15.61 23.44
CA LYS A 140 -1.87 14.89 22.35
C LYS A 140 -2.67 13.67 22.84
N ALA A 141 -2.72 13.39 24.15
CA ALA A 141 -3.35 12.19 24.72
C ALA A 141 -4.85 12.06 24.39
N GLY A 142 -5.53 13.17 24.07
CA GLY A 142 -6.91 13.13 23.55
C GLY A 142 -7.04 12.38 22.22
N TYR A 143 -6.01 12.41 21.38
CA TYR A 143 -5.94 11.73 20.09
C TYR A 143 -5.07 10.46 20.18
N LEU A 144 -3.87 10.56 20.73
CA LEU A 144 -2.91 9.46 20.87
C LEU A 144 -3.16 8.71 22.18
N ASN A 145 -4.16 7.84 22.17
CA ASN A 145 -4.41 6.89 23.24
C ASN A 145 -4.88 5.55 22.65
N PRO A 146 -4.56 4.40 23.30
CA PRO A 146 -4.82 3.08 22.72
C PRO A 146 -6.30 2.84 22.38
N ARG A 147 -7.23 3.26 23.24
CA ARG A 147 -8.68 3.02 23.02
C ARG A 147 -9.16 3.71 21.76
N PHE A 148 -8.82 4.98 21.58
CA PHE A 148 -9.24 5.74 20.40
C PHE A 148 -8.49 5.33 19.14
N PHE A 149 -7.21 4.93 19.25
CA PHE A 149 -6.41 4.35 18.16
C PHE A 149 -7.07 3.09 17.58
N PHE A 150 -7.47 2.13 18.44
CA PHE A 150 -8.15 0.92 17.99
C PHE A 150 -9.54 1.19 17.42
N ALA A 151 -10.29 2.13 17.98
CA ALA A 151 -11.59 2.53 17.45
C ALA A 151 -11.47 3.12 16.04
N ARG A 152 -10.52 4.04 15.81
CA ARG A 152 -10.24 4.61 14.48
C ARG A 152 -9.77 3.56 13.50
N SER A 153 -8.83 2.70 13.91
CA SER A 153 -8.33 1.59 13.07
C SER A 153 -9.45 0.66 12.62
N ALA A 154 -10.39 0.32 13.50
CA ALA A 154 -11.58 -0.47 13.16
C ALA A 154 -12.45 0.25 12.11
N ILE A 155 -12.62 1.57 12.22
CA ILE A 155 -13.36 2.37 11.22
C ILE A 155 -12.66 2.31 9.85
N TYR A 156 -11.33 2.49 9.79
CA TYR A 156 -10.60 2.44 8.51
C TYR A 156 -10.75 1.07 7.85
N LEU A 157 -10.55 0.00 8.61
CA LEU A 157 -10.70 -1.38 8.13
C LEU A 157 -12.12 -1.66 7.64
N ALA A 158 -13.15 -1.19 8.37
CA ALA A 158 -14.55 -1.35 7.96
C ALA A 158 -14.88 -0.55 6.68
N VAL A 159 -14.39 0.67 6.55
CA VAL A 159 -14.57 1.50 5.34
C VAL A 159 -13.94 0.81 4.13
N TRP A 160 -12.69 0.38 4.23
CA TRP A 160 -12.00 -0.27 3.13
C TRP A 160 -12.62 -1.61 2.74
N ALA A 161 -12.98 -2.43 3.72
CA ALA A 161 -13.69 -3.69 3.48
C ALA A 161 -15.05 -3.46 2.83
N GLY A 162 -15.80 -2.44 3.27
CA GLY A 162 -17.09 -2.06 2.70
C GLY A 162 -16.99 -1.57 1.26
N LEU A 163 -16.04 -0.68 0.96
CA LEU A 163 -15.80 -0.18 -0.39
C LEU A 163 -15.35 -1.31 -1.33
N ALA A 164 -14.40 -2.12 -0.90
CA ALA A 164 -13.93 -3.27 -1.67
C ALA A 164 -15.05 -4.27 -1.94
N HIS A 165 -15.88 -4.56 -0.93
CA HIS A 165 -17.04 -5.43 -1.09
C HIS A 165 -18.06 -4.84 -2.08
N PHE A 166 -18.35 -3.56 -1.99
CA PHE A 166 -19.32 -2.89 -2.86
C PHE A 166 -18.92 -3.00 -4.34
N TYR A 167 -17.68 -2.61 -4.69
CA TYR A 167 -17.24 -2.64 -6.09
C TYR A 167 -17.09 -4.06 -6.62
N TRP A 168 -16.50 -4.97 -5.83
CA TRP A 168 -16.34 -6.38 -6.22
C TRP A 168 -17.68 -7.07 -6.43
N SER A 169 -18.61 -6.95 -5.48
CA SER A 169 -19.93 -7.58 -5.57
C SER A 169 -20.79 -6.99 -6.68
N SER A 170 -20.70 -5.67 -6.91
CA SER A 170 -21.39 -5.00 -8.02
C SER A 170 -20.89 -5.49 -9.37
N SER A 171 -19.55 -5.58 -9.53
CA SER A 171 -18.91 -6.08 -10.76
C SER A 171 -19.34 -7.54 -11.08
N LEU A 172 -19.32 -8.44 -10.07
CA LEU A 172 -19.79 -9.82 -10.25
C LEU A 172 -21.29 -9.94 -10.50
N ARG A 173 -22.11 -9.07 -9.90
CA ARG A 173 -23.54 -9.02 -10.14
C ARG A 173 -23.83 -8.54 -11.57
N GLN A 174 -23.07 -7.55 -12.05
CA GLN A 174 -23.16 -7.07 -13.44
C GLN A 174 -22.92 -8.20 -14.45
N ASP A 175 -21.92 -9.07 -14.21
CA ASP A 175 -21.64 -10.22 -15.09
C ASP A 175 -22.82 -11.20 -15.16
N ARG A 176 -23.62 -11.33 -14.09
CA ARG A 176 -24.75 -12.26 -14.04
C ARG A 176 -26.00 -11.67 -14.70
N THR A 177 -26.30 -10.42 -14.38
CA THR A 177 -27.57 -9.80 -14.77
C THR A 177 -27.49 -9.04 -16.08
N GLY A 178 -26.33 -8.42 -16.38
CA GLY A 178 -26.18 -7.48 -17.50
C GLY A 178 -26.93 -6.16 -17.28
N ASP A 179 -27.43 -5.88 -16.07
CA ASP A 179 -28.21 -4.68 -15.77
C ASP A 179 -27.31 -3.43 -15.74
N PRO A 180 -27.47 -2.47 -16.67
CA PRO A 180 -26.65 -1.25 -16.70
C PRO A 180 -26.86 -0.34 -15.48
N ALA A 181 -27.95 -0.50 -14.73
CA ALA A 181 -28.21 0.26 -13.52
C ALA A 181 -27.15 0.00 -12.44
N ILE A 182 -26.52 -1.18 -12.42
CA ILE A 182 -25.43 -1.53 -11.49
C ILE A 182 -24.20 -0.67 -11.76
N THR A 183 -23.79 -0.53 -13.03
CA THR A 183 -22.68 0.36 -13.42
C THR A 183 -23.02 1.82 -13.12
N ALA A 184 -24.26 2.25 -13.38
CA ALA A 184 -24.72 3.61 -13.06
C ALA A 184 -24.66 3.88 -11.54
N ALA A 185 -25.04 2.91 -10.71
CA ALA A 185 -24.93 3.00 -9.25
C ALA A 185 -23.46 3.08 -8.80
N SER A 186 -22.56 2.25 -9.35
CA SER A 186 -21.12 2.28 -9.05
C SER A 186 -20.50 3.63 -9.40
N ARG A 187 -20.87 4.23 -10.54
CA ARG A 187 -20.44 5.58 -10.95
C ARG A 187 -21.00 6.67 -10.01
N LYS A 188 -22.28 6.57 -9.62
CA LYS A 188 -22.90 7.52 -8.68
C LYS A 188 -22.21 7.53 -7.33
N TRP A 189 -21.86 6.33 -6.81
CA TRP A 189 -21.22 6.20 -5.51
C TRP A 189 -19.70 6.44 -5.55
N ALA A 190 -19.08 6.60 -6.72
CA ALA A 190 -17.63 6.78 -6.82
C ALA A 190 -17.14 8.08 -6.15
N GLY A 191 -17.89 9.18 -6.22
CA GLY A 191 -17.55 10.43 -5.53
C GLY A 191 -17.49 10.27 -4.01
N PRO A 192 -18.59 9.85 -3.34
CA PRO A 192 -18.57 9.56 -1.90
C PRO A 192 -17.51 8.51 -1.51
N SER A 193 -17.31 7.47 -2.32
CA SER A 193 -16.27 6.46 -2.09
C SER A 193 -14.86 7.05 -2.10
N MET A 194 -14.57 7.99 -3.01
CA MET A 194 -13.27 8.65 -3.09
C MET A 194 -13.01 9.50 -1.86
N ILE A 195 -14.02 10.22 -1.34
CA ILE A 195 -13.90 11.01 -0.11
C ILE A 195 -13.64 10.09 1.09
N LEU A 196 -14.41 9.01 1.26
CA LEU A 196 -14.21 8.04 2.33
C LEU A 196 -12.84 7.36 2.24
N PHE A 197 -12.41 6.99 1.04
CA PHE A 197 -11.09 6.43 0.77
C PHE A 197 -9.99 7.41 1.16
N GLY A 198 -10.06 8.65 0.67
CA GLY A 198 -9.03 9.67 0.93
C GLY A 198 -8.90 9.99 2.42
N LEU A 199 -10.01 10.23 3.13
CA LEU A 199 -9.99 10.51 4.54
C LEU A 199 -9.47 9.32 5.36
N SER A 200 -10.00 8.13 5.14
CA SER A 200 -9.58 6.94 5.90
C SER A 200 -8.12 6.58 5.66
N THR A 201 -7.61 6.71 4.43
CA THR A 201 -6.21 6.46 4.10
C THR A 201 -5.28 7.49 4.73
N THR A 202 -5.66 8.77 4.72
CA THR A 202 -4.91 9.85 5.35
C THR A 202 -4.80 9.64 6.85
N PHE A 203 -5.92 9.44 7.54
CA PHE A 203 -5.90 9.24 8.99
C PHE A 203 -5.22 7.93 9.41
N ALA A 204 -5.37 6.86 8.63
CA ALA A 204 -4.65 5.62 8.89
C ALA A 204 -3.13 5.80 8.77
N SER A 205 -2.64 6.63 7.84
CA SER A 205 -1.21 6.95 7.75
C SER A 205 -0.69 7.70 8.97
N PHE A 206 -1.51 8.60 9.53
CA PHE A 206 -1.17 9.30 10.76
C PHE A 206 -1.11 8.36 11.96
N ASP A 207 -2.09 7.46 12.06
CA ASP A 207 -2.17 6.53 13.19
C ASP A 207 -1.13 5.40 13.13
N TRP A 208 -0.91 4.83 11.94
CA TRP A 208 -0.10 3.62 11.83
C TRP A 208 1.38 3.88 11.57
N MET A 209 1.72 5.01 10.95
CA MET A 209 3.09 5.32 10.56
C MET A 209 3.61 6.61 11.18
N MET A 210 2.90 7.73 11.02
CA MET A 210 3.38 9.01 11.56
C MET A 210 3.48 8.99 13.08
N SER A 211 2.58 8.29 13.77
CA SER A 211 2.58 8.17 15.24
C SER A 211 3.73 7.31 15.80
N LEU A 212 4.55 6.68 14.96
CA LEU A 212 5.82 6.07 15.37
C LEU A 212 6.81 7.11 15.93
N SER A 213 6.68 8.36 15.47
CA SER A 213 7.41 9.53 16.00
C SER A 213 6.40 10.54 16.53
N PRO A 214 5.86 10.35 17.74
CA PRO A 214 4.68 11.08 18.21
C PRO A 214 4.91 12.57 18.46
N ALA A 215 6.15 13.00 18.65
CA ALA A 215 6.52 14.40 18.74
C ALA A 215 6.46 15.12 17.39
N TRP A 216 6.72 14.39 16.30
CA TRP A 216 6.74 14.91 14.93
C TRP A 216 5.38 14.85 14.25
N PHE A 217 5.14 15.74 13.29
CA PHE A 217 3.95 15.70 12.42
C PHE A 217 4.22 16.37 11.09
N SER A 218 3.49 15.94 10.06
CA SER A 218 3.48 16.57 8.73
C SER A 218 2.11 16.37 8.08
N THR A 219 1.51 17.45 7.61
CA THR A 219 0.23 17.41 6.88
C THR A 219 0.36 16.71 5.52
N MET A 220 1.56 16.75 4.92
CA MET A 220 1.86 16.09 3.64
C MET A 220 1.95 14.57 3.77
N PHE A 221 2.10 14.01 4.97
CA PHE A 221 2.35 12.60 5.19
C PHE A 221 1.22 11.70 4.67
N GLY A 222 -0.04 12.12 4.83
CA GLY A 222 -1.20 11.39 4.30
C GLY A 222 -1.21 11.32 2.78
N VAL A 223 -0.82 12.41 2.11
CA VAL A 223 -0.74 12.48 0.66
C VAL A 223 0.47 11.69 0.13
N TYR A 224 1.57 11.68 0.87
CA TYR A 224 2.73 10.84 0.59
C TYR A 224 2.36 9.35 0.63
N PHE A 225 1.66 8.94 1.68
CA PHE A 225 1.16 7.56 1.79
C PHE A 225 0.19 7.18 0.66
N PHE A 226 -0.69 8.10 0.26
CA PHE A 226 -1.56 7.88 -0.89
C PHE A 226 -0.76 7.68 -2.19
N ALA A 227 0.28 8.48 -2.46
CA ALA A 227 1.13 8.30 -3.63
C ALA A 227 1.79 6.92 -3.65
N LEU A 228 2.25 6.46 -2.49
CA LEU A 228 2.80 5.11 -2.30
C LEU A 228 1.76 4.02 -2.57
N CYS A 229 0.54 4.17 -2.05
CA CYS A 229 -0.56 3.23 -2.34
C CYS A 229 -0.84 3.15 -3.84
N ALA A 230 -0.95 4.29 -4.52
CA ALA A 230 -1.20 4.35 -5.95
C ALA A 230 -0.09 3.65 -6.75
N THR A 231 1.18 3.90 -6.39
CA THR A 231 2.34 3.26 -7.02
C THR A 231 2.28 1.73 -6.89
N LEU A 232 2.15 1.22 -5.66
CA LEU A 232 2.15 -0.22 -5.39
C LEU A 232 0.93 -0.91 -6.03
N GLY A 233 -0.25 -0.32 -5.91
CA GLY A 233 -1.48 -0.90 -6.47
C GLY A 233 -1.50 -0.94 -7.98
N LEU A 234 -1.06 0.13 -8.65
CA LEU A 234 -0.96 0.17 -10.12
C LEU A 234 0.10 -0.82 -10.63
N ALA A 235 1.29 -0.84 -10.01
CA ALA A 235 2.35 -1.78 -10.38
C ALA A 235 1.91 -3.25 -10.19
N ALA A 236 1.26 -3.57 -9.06
CA ALA A 236 0.72 -4.90 -8.80
C ALA A 236 -0.38 -5.28 -9.81
N THR A 237 -1.24 -4.33 -10.20
CA THR A 237 -2.29 -4.54 -11.21
C THR A 237 -1.68 -4.88 -12.57
N VAL A 238 -0.63 -4.15 -12.99
CA VAL A 238 0.11 -4.44 -14.23
C VAL A 238 0.73 -5.85 -14.19
N LEU A 239 1.40 -6.20 -13.09
CA LEU A 239 2.05 -7.50 -12.95
C LEU A 239 1.03 -8.65 -12.91
N LEU A 240 -0.07 -8.49 -12.18
CA LEU A 240 -1.14 -9.49 -12.12
C LEU A 240 -1.79 -9.68 -13.50
N THR A 241 -2.04 -8.60 -14.24
CA THR A 241 -2.57 -8.67 -15.59
C THR A 241 -1.62 -9.42 -16.53
N LYS A 242 -0.32 -9.10 -16.48
CA LYS A 242 0.71 -9.82 -17.27
C LYS A 242 0.81 -11.30 -16.89
N ASP A 243 0.73 -11.61 -15.60
CA ASP A 243 0.76 -12.99 -15.11
C ASP A 243 -0.43 -13.80 -15.64
N ILE A 244 -1.65 -13.20 -15.61
CA ILE A 244 -2.85 -13.80 -16.20
C ILE A 244 -2.69 -14.03 -17.71
N MET A 245 -2.13 -13.07 -18.44
CA MET A 245 -1.92 -13.18 -19.88
C MET A 245 -0.93 -14.28 -20.28
N ARG A 246 0.06 -14.55 -19.44
CA ARG A 246 1.01 -15.66 -19.66
C ARG A 246 0.37 -17.04 -19.55
N GLU A 247 -0.74 -17.12 -18.84
CA GLU A 247 -1.44 -18.35 -18.52
C GLU A 247 -2.39 -18.75 -19.66
N GLY A 248 -1.93 -19.58 -20.59
CA GLY A 248 -2.74 -20.13 -21.67
C GLY A 248 -3.21 -19.12 -22.73
N GLY A 249 -2.58 -17.93 -22.80
CA GLY A 249 -2.96 -16.90 -23.77
C GLY A 249 -4.27 -16.17 -23.43
N ARG A 250 -4.73 -16.29 -22.20
CA ARG A 250 -5.94 -15.61 -21.71
C ARG A 250 -5.78 -14.10 -21.80
N LEU A 251 -6.90 -13.39 -22.01
CA LEU A 251 -6.92 -11.96 -22.28
C LEU A 251 -6.19 -11.55 -23.57
N LYS A 252 -5.65 -12.50 -24.35
CA LYS A 252 -5.02 -12.20 -25.63
C LYS A 252 -6.07 -11.66 -26.61
N GLY A 253 -5.80 -10.50 -27.20
CA GLY A 253 -6.76 -9.79 -28.06
C GLY A 253 -7.79 -8.94 -27.31
N ILE A 254 -7.87 -9.03 -25.98
CA ILE A 254 -8.73 -8.20 -25.14
C ILE A 254 -7.89 -7.08 -24.50
N VAL A 255 -6.81 -7.48 -23.80
CA VAL A 255 -5.84 -6.54 -23.26
C VAL A 255 -4.74 -6.36 -24.29
N THR A 256 -4.67 -5.15 -24.84
CA THR A 256 -3.71 -4.74 -25.87
C THR A 256 -2.55 -3.96 -25.27
N THR A 257 -1.57 -3.63 -26.09
CA THR A 257 -0.46 -2.74 -25.72
C THR A 257 -0.96 -1.37 -25.28
N GLU A 258 -2.08 -0.90 -25.87
CA GLU A 258 -2.70 0.41 -25.55
C GLU A 258 -3.18 0.46 -24.10
N HIS A 259 -3.79 -0.61 -23.60
CA HIS A 259 -4.19 -0.71 -22.19
C HIS A 259 -2.99 -0.64 -21.24
N PHE A 260 -1.87 -1.31 -21.60
CA PHE A 260 -0.64 -1.22 -20.82
C PHE A 260 0.02 0.15 -20.91
N HIS A 261 -0.09 0.82 -22.06
CA HIS A 261 0.41 2.18 -22.24
C HIS A 261 -0.32 3.14 -21.30
N ASP A 262 -1.65 3.06 -21.19
CA ASP A 262 -2.42 3.93 -20.31
C ASP A 262 -2.24 3.58 -18.82
N LEU A 263 -2.14 2.29 -18.46
CA LEU A 263 -1.71 1.90 -17.13
C LEU A 263 -0.32 2.44 -16.80
N GLY A 264 0.60 2.43 -17.77
CA GLY A 264 1.95 2.99 -17.66
C GLY A 264 1.94 4.50 -17.45
N LYS A 265 1.07 5.25 -18.18
CA LYS A 265 0.88 6.69 -17.96
C LYS A 265 0.38 6.99 -16.54
N MET A 266 -0.59 6.22 -16.05
CA MET A 266 -1.07 6.38 -14.67
C MET A 266 0.02 6.04 -13.64
N LEU A 267 0.78 4.96 -13.87
CA LEU A 267 1.89 4.59 -13.00
C LEU A 267 2.99 5.67 -13.00
N PHE A 268 3.32 6.23 -14.16
CA PHE A 268 4.25 7.34 -14.29
C PHE A 268 3.73 8.59 -13.55
N ALA A 269 2.46 8.94 -13.75
CA ALA A 269 1.87 10.13 -13.14
C ALA A 269 1.84 10.03 -11.61
N PHE A 270 1.37 8.92 -11.05
CA PHE A 270 1.25 8.74 -9.59
C PHE A 270 2.51 8.20 -8.94
N GLY A 271 3.20 7.26 -9.59
CA GLY A 271 4.37 6.59 -9.02
C GLY A 271 5.67 7.37 -9.17
N ILE A 272 5.81 8.22 -10.17
CA ILE A 272 7.01 9.03 -10.36
C ILE A 272 6.72 10.50 -10.10
N VAL A 273 5.87 11.12 -10.91
CA VAL A 273 5.71 12.58 -10.88
C VAL A 273 5.06 13.04 -9.58
N PHE A 274 3.94 12.44 -9.23
CA PHE A 274 3.20 12.82 -8.02
C PHE A 274 3.97 12.45 -6.75
N TRP A 275 4.54 11.24 -6.69
CA TRP A 275 5.40 10.84 -5.56
C TRP A 275 6.58 11.81 -5.38
N ALA A 276 7.33 12.10 -6.45
CA ALA A 276 8.47 13.00 -6.37
C ALA A 276 8.06 14.41 -5.94
N TYR A 277 6.93 14.92 -6.45
CA TYR A 277 6.39 16.21 -6.04
C TYR A 277 6.07 16.24 -4.55
N ILE A 278 5.38 15.23 -4.03
CA ILE A 278 4.98 15.18 -2.61
C ILE A 278 6.18 14.96 -1.69
N ALA A 279 7.08 14.03 -2.03
CA ALA A 279 8.31 13.79 -1.27
C ALA A 279 9.20 15.05 -1.21
N PHE A 280 9.38 15.71 -2.36
CA PHE A 280 10.12 16.96 -2.44
C PHE A 280 9.43 18.09 -1.68
N SER A 281 8.10 18.23 -1.79
CA SER A 281 7.35 19.26 -1.09
C SER A 281 7.49 19.10 0.43
N GLN A 282 7.38 17.89 0.95
CA GLN A 282 7.59 17.61 2.38
C GLN A 282 9.01 18.00 2.81
N PHE A 283 10.02 17.56 2.06
CA PHE A 283 11.41 17.88 2.34
C PHE A 283 11.65 19.40 2.29
N MET A 284 11.20 20.06 1.22
CA MET A 284 11.42 21.50 1.00
C MET A 284 10.77 22.35 2.10
N LEU A 285 9.53 22.03 2.50
CA LEU A 285 8.84 22.79 3.54
C LEU A 285 9.56 22.67 4.89
N ILE A 286 9.99 21.49 5.27
CA ILE A 286 10.71 21.24 6.52
C ILE A 286 12.12 21.85 6.46
N TRP A 287 12.83 21.69 5.33
CA TRP A 287 14.16 22.28 5.14
C TRP A 287 14.10 23.81 5.14
N TYR A 288 13.14 24.41 4.45
CA TYR A 288 12.97 25.87 4.41
C TYR A 288 12.55 26.44 5.77
N GLY A 289 11.62 25.78 6.48
CA GLY A 289 11.18 26.16 7.82
C GLY A 289 12.30 26.06 8.87
N ASN A 290 13.21 25.11 8.69
CA ASN A 290 14.38 24.84 9.52
C ASN A 290 14.07 24.81 11.03
N LEU A 291 12.91 24.26 11.40
CA LEU A 291 12.51 24.08 12.77
C LEU A 291 13.16 22.78 13.31
N PRO A 292 13.89 22.81 14.43
CA PRO A 292 14.62 21.65 14.95
C PRO A 292 13.73 20.43 15.17
N GLU A 293 12.52 20.62 15.70
CA GLU A 293 11.54 19.57 15.94
C GLU A 293 11.00 18.91 14.67
N GLU A 294 10.99 19.62 13.54
CA GLU A 294 10.57 19.10 12.25
C GLU A 294 11.73 18.43 11.50
N THR A 295 12.92 19.06 11.51
CA THR A 295 14.11 18.52 10.84
C THR A 295 14.62 17.24 11.46
N ALA A 296 14.35 17.01 12.73
CA ALA A 296 14.69 15.80 13.49
C ALA A 296 14.27 14.50 12.77
N TRP A 297 13.16 14.51 12.04
CA TRP A 297 12.69 13.34 11.29
C TRP A 297 13.61 12.92 10.15
N PHE A 298 14.32 13.87 9.51
CA PHE A 298 15.25 13.57 8.41
C PHE A 298 16.62 13.12 8.89
N LEU A 299 17.04 13.50 10.10
CA LEU A 299 18.40 13.23 10.61
C LEU A 299 18.76 11.74 10.58
N PRO A 300 17.98 10.81 11.15
CA PRO A 300 18.31 9.38 11.11
C PRO A 300 18.34 8.80 9.70
N ARG A 301 17.66 9.43 8.74
CA ARG A 301 17.60 9.03 7.33
C ARG A 301 18.79 9.53 6.50
N GLN A 302 19.64 10.37 7.10
CA GLN A 302 20.83 10.95 6.47
C GLN A 302 22.14 10.38 7.00
N VAL A 303 22.08 9.38 7.91
CA VAL A 303 23.27 8.78 8.52
C VAL A 303 23.32 7.28 8.29
N GLY A 304 24.50 6.68 8.51
CA GLY A 304 24.70 5.24 8.39
C GLY A 304 24.28 4.67 7.05
N ALA A 305 23.71 3.47 7.07
CA ALA A 305 23.19 2.81 5.86
C ALA A 305 21.87 3.42 5.34
N TRP A 306 21.25 4.35 6.07
CA TRP A 306 20.04 5.03 5.60
C TRP A 306 20.34 6.09 4.55
N LEU A 307 21.50 6.73 4.58
CA LEU A 307 21.90 7.72 3.58
C LEU A 307 21.91 7.15 2.14
N PRO A 308 22.60 6.03 1.83
CA PRO A 308 22.53 5.43 0.51
C PRO A 308 21.11 4.97 0.12
N ILE A 309 20.29 4.53 1.09
CA ILE A 309 18.88 4.18 0.82
C ILE A 309 18.08 5.42 0.41
N SER A 310 18.29 6.55 1.08
CA SER A 310 17.65 7.83 0.73
C SER A 310 18.01 8.26 -0.70
N TRP A 311 19.29 8.15 -1.09
CA TRP A 311 19.72 8.40 -2.46
C TRP A 311 19.16 7.39 -3.45
N LEU A 312 19.13 6.11 -3.08
CA LEU A 312 18.57 5.05 -3.91
C LEU A 312 17.09 5.27 -4.17
N LEU A 313 16.32 5.71 -3.17
CA LEU A 313 14.91 6.08 -3.35
C LEU A 313 14.77 7.26 -4.31
N LEU A 314 15.52 8.34 -4.10
CA LEU A 314 15.45 9.52 -4.94
C LEU A 314 15.76 9.20 -6.40
N VAL A 315 16.88 8.52 -6.66
CA VAL A 315 17.32 8.19 -8.02
C VAL A 315 16.49 7.05 -8.61
N GLY A 316 16.21 6.03 -7.82
CA GLY A 316 15.52 4.82 -8.26
C GLY A 316 14.07 5.03 -8.66
N HIS A 317 13.30 5.79 -7.87
CA HIS A 317 11.94 6.17 -8.24
C HIS A 317 11.90 7.00 -9.51
N PHE A 318 12.88 7.87 -9.71
CA PHE A 318 12.89 8.78 -10.86
C PHE A 318 13.47 8.15 -12.13
N VAL A 319 14.50 7.30 -12.01
CA VAL A 319 15.27 6.79 -13.16
C VAL A 319 14.91 5.35 -13.51
N CYS A 320 14.51 4.53 -12.53
CA CYS A 320 14.28 3.10 -12.73
C CYS A 320 12.79 2.76 -12.65
N CYS A 321 12.26 2.14 -13.71
CA CYS A 321 10.87 1.68 -13.79
C CYS A 321 10.52 0.50 -12.83
N TRP A 322 11.26 0.33 -11.75
CA TRP A 322 11.08 -0.75 -10.77
C TRP A 322 10.13 -0.32 -9.63
N MET A 323 9.03 0.32 -10.01
CA MET A 323 8.09 0.98 -9.09
C MET A 323 7.65 0.12 -7.91
N LEU A 324 7.45 -1.19 -8.12
CA LEU A 324 7.02 -2.07 -7.04
C LEU A 324 8.12 -2.25 -5.98
N ALA A 325 9.37 -2.45 -6.42
CA ALA A 325 10.51 -2.63 -5.53
C ALA A 325 10.81 -1.34 -4.74
N PHE A 326 10.81 -0.19 -5.43
CA PHE A 326 11.03 1.10 -4.78
C PHE A 326 9.89 1.51 -3.87
N GLY A 327 8.62 1.19 -4.21
CA GLY A 327 7.50 1.40 -3.31
C GLY A 327 7.61 0.57 -2.03
N CYS A 328 8.09 -0.69 -2.11
CA CYS A 328 8.38 -1.48 -0.93
C CYS A 328 9.53 -0.90 -0.09
N LEU A 329 10.60 -0.43 -0.74
CA LEU A 329 11.73 0.22 -0.07
C LEU A 329 11.30 1.52 0.61
N ASP A 330 10.38 2.26 -0.01
CA ASP A 330 9.82 3.48 0.54
C ASP A 330 9.00 3.22 1.82
N VAL A 331 8.24 2.12 1.89
CA VAL A 331 7.59 1.70 3.15
C VAL A 331 8.63 1.46 4.25
N VAL A 332 9.74 0.78 3.93
CA VAL A 332 10.83 0.56 4.89
C VAL A 332 11.40 1.89 5.37
N TYR A 333 11.65 2.81 4.45
CA TYR A 333 12.15 4.16 4.73
C TYR A 333 11.22 4.98 5.63
N LEU A 334 9.90 4.84 5.46
CA LEU A 334 8.91 5.54 6.27
C LEU A 334 8.75 4.96 7.68
N VAL A 335 8.83 3.63 7.80
CA VAL A 335 8.46 2.90 9.03
C VAL A 335 9.64 2.64 9.95
N VAL A 336 10.81 2.30 9.39
CA VAL A 336 11.90 1.73 10.20
C VAL A 336 12.77 2.79 10.89
N PRO A 337 13.26 3.86 10.23
CA PRO A 337 14.03 4.87 10.93
C PRO A 337 13.16 5.63 11.94
N HIS A 338 13.63 5.70 13.17
CA HIS A 338 12.99 6.49 14.23
C HIS A 338 13.89 7.66 14.64
N VAL A 339 13.28 8.68 15.21
CA VAL A 339 14.02 9.81 15.77
C VAL A 339 14.65 9.35 17.08
N PRO A 340 16.00 9.37 17.22
CA PRO A 340 16.65 8.97 18.44
C PRO A 340 16.28 9.89 19.62
N HIS A 341 16.08 9.32 20.79
CA HIS A 341 15.73 10.09 22.01
C HIS A 341 16.89 10.97 22.52
N ASP A 342 18.13 10.65 22.14
CA ASP A 342 19.34 11.37 22.52
C ASP A 342 19.72 12.50 21.54
N LEU A 343 18.81 12.88 20.63
CA LEU A 343 19.10 13.89 19.62
C LEU A 343 19.52 15.23 20.21
N GLY A 344 18.99 15.59 21.37
CA GLY A 344 19.32 16.81 22.10
C GLY A 344 20.73 16.81 22.75
N ASP A 345 21.38 15.65 22.85
CA ASP A 345 22.70 15.50 23.46
C ASP A 345 23.84 15.88 22.52
N PHE A 346 23.53 16.04 21.21
CA PHE A 346 24.54 16.33 20.18
C PHE A 346 24.61 17.82 19.86
N GLN A 347 25.82 18.39 19.99
CA GLN A 347 26.07 19.76 19.64
C GLN A 347 26.31 19.98 18.13
N THR A 348 26.68 18.92 17.40
CA THR A 348 26.97 18.98 15.98
C THR A 348 26.42 17.77 15.22
N TYR A 349 26.06 17.98 13.95
CA TYR A 349 25.68 16.92 13.05
C TYR A 349 26.77 15.85 12.89
N ALA A 350 28.03 16.24 12.91
CA ALA A 350 29.17 15.31 12.77
C ALA A 350 29.21 14.30 13.93
N ALA A 351 29.03 14.75 15.17
CA ALA A 351 28.99 13.88 16.34
C ALA A 351 27.79 12.92 16.31
N PHE A 352 26.62 13.41 15.89
CA PHE A 352 25.43 12.59 15.67
C PHE A 352 25.67 11.53 14.58
N ALA A 353 26.22 11.93 13.43
CA ALA A 353 26.50 11.03 12.31
C ALA A 353 27.53 9.94 12.68
N GLU A 354 28.57 10.28 13.48
CA GLU A 354 29.57 9.32 13.95
C GLU A 354 28.96 8.27 14.87
N LYS A 355 28.13 8.68 15.84
CA LYS A 355 27.45 7.76 16.77
C LYS A 355 26.49 6.82 16.04
N HIS A 356 25.76 7.33 15.06
CA HIS A 356 24.74 6.60 14.30
C HIS A 356 25.25 6.05 12.96
N ALA A 357 26.57 6.00 12.74
CA ALA A 357 27.18 5.50 11.51
C ALA A 357 26.84 4.03 11.20
N GLY A 358 26.56 3.23 12.24
CA GLY A 358 26.16 1.83 12.12
C GLY A 358 24.68 1.61 11.91
N ASP A 359 23.85 2.66 12.02
CA ASP A 359 22.41 2.52 11.90
C ASP A 359 21.99 2.21 10.47
N GLY A 360 21.06 1.28 10.33
CA GLY A 360 20.57 0.86 9.04
C GLY A 360 19.37 -0.08 9.17
N PRO A 361 18.86 -0.56 8.04
CA PRO A 361 17.78 -1.54 8.04
C PRO A 361 18.30 -2.87 8.58
N HIS A 362 17.80 -3.29 9.72
CA HIS A 362 18.10 -4.57 10.34
C HIS A 362 16.99 -5.59 10.08
N GLY A 363 17.39 -6.86 10.03
CA GLY A 363 16.45 -7.96 9.92
C GLY A 363 15.87 -8.19 8.53
N PRO A 364 14.83 -9.02 8.45
CA PRO A 364 14.31 -9.54 7.18
C PRO A 364 13.29 -8.62 6.51
N LEU A 365 13.51 -7.30 6.51
CA LEU A 365 12.54 -6.31 5.99
C LEU A 365 12.14 -6.54 4.54
N VAL A 366 13.12 -6.90 3.67
CA VAL A 366 12.85 -7.21 2.26
C VAL A 366 11.97 -8.45 2.13
N THR A 367 12.22 -9.49 2.95
CA THR A 367 11.41 -10.71 2.91
C THR A 367 9.99 -10.47 3.42
N TYR A 368 9.78 -9.59 4.41
CA TYR A 368 8.45 -9.15 4.83
C TYR A 368 7.70 -8.42 3.72
N ALA A 369 8.35 -7.49 3.02
CA ALA A 369 7.75 -6.77 1.90
C ALA A 369 7.38 -7.72 0.75
N LEU A 370 8.26 -8.65 0.38
CA LEU A 370 7.98 -9.67 -0.63
C LEU A 370 6.84 -10.60 -0.22
N ALA A 371 6.81 -11.04 1.05
CA ALA A 371 5.73 -11.85 1.59
C ALA A 371 4.38 -11.13 1.45
N ALA A 372 4.32 -9.84 1.78
CA ALA A 372 3.13 -9.02 1.66
C ALA A 372 2.60 -8.97 0.22
N LEU A 373 3.48 -8.71 -0.75
CA LEU A 373 3.13 -8.67 -2.17
C LEU A 373 2.61 -10.03 -2.67
N LEU A 374 3.31 -11.10 -2.33
CA LEU A 374 2.92 -12.45 -2.76
C LEU A 374 1.58 -12.87 -2.15
N LEU A 375 1.32 -12.53 -0.90
CA LEU A 375 0.03 -12.80 -0.27
C LEU A 375 -1.09 -11.98 -0.93
N ALA A 376 -0.87 -10.69 -1.23
CA ALA A 376 -1.85 -9.86 -1.92
C ALA A 376 -2.15 -10.39 -3.34
N MET A 377 -1.12 -10.73 -4.10
CA MET A 377 -1.24 -11.28 -5.45
C MET A 377 -1.88 -12.68 -5.45
N GLY A 378 -1.49 -13.53 -4.50
CA GLY A 378 -2.06 -14.87 -4.34
C GLY A 378 -3.55 -14.83 -3.98
N GLY A 379 -3.94 -13.96 -3.06
CA GLY A 379 -5.34 -13.71 -2.71
C GLY A 379 -6.16 -13.22 -3.90
N ALA A 380 -5.60 -12.30 -4.70
CA ALA A 380 -6.25 -11.82 -5.93
C ALA A 380 -6.46 -12.95 -6.96
N ARG A 381 -5.46 -13.81 -7.13
CA ARG A 381 -5.59 -14.99 -8.02
C ARG A 381 -6.66 -15.96 -7.56
N LEU A 382 -6.75 -16.22 -6.27
CA LEU A 382 -7.82 -17.06 -5.71
C LEU A 382 -9.20 -16.40 -5.88
N ALA A 383 -9.30 -15.09 -5.69
CA ALA A 383 -10.55 -14.35 -5.87
C ALA A 383 -11.07 -14.43 -7.33
N LEU A 384 -10.17 -14.49 -8.30
CA LEU A 384 -10.51 -14.65 -9.73
C LEU A 384 -10.92 -16.09 -10.09
N SER A 385 -10.65 -17.08 -9.23
CA SER A 385 -10.97 -18.48 -9.52
C SER A 385 -12.45 -18.65 -9.83
N GLY A 386 -12.77 -19.30 -10.95
CA GLY A 386 -14.13 -19.53 -11.41
C GLY A 386 -14.90 -18.26 -11.77
N LYS A 387 -14.22 -17.11 -11.93
CA LYS A 387 -14.83 -15.85 -12.34
C LYS A 387 -14.36 -15.47 -13.73
N SER A 388 -15.10 -14.58 -14.39
CA SER A 388 -14.62 -13.94 -15.61
C SER A 388 -13.43 -13.02 -15.31
N LEU A 389 -12.40 -13.07 -16.16
CA LEU A 389 -11.21 -12.22 -16.07
C LEU A 389 -11.46 -10.77 -16.49
N VAL A 390 -12.60 -10.50 -17.09
CA VAL A 390 -13.06 -9.18 -17.53
C VAL A 390 -14.53 -9.02 -17.10
N PRO A 391 -15.01 -7.83 -16.77
CA PRO A 391 -16.44 -7.55 -16.58
C PRO A 391 -17.22 -7.72 -17.89
N VAL A 392 -17.61 -8.96 -18.23
CA VAL A 392 -18.13 -9.35 -19.55
C VAL A 392 -19.45 -8.68 -19.96
N ARG A 393 -20.25 -8.23 -19.00
CA ARG A 393 -21.52 -7.53 -19.24
C ARG A 393 -21.47 -6.06 -18.80
N ASP A 394 -20.28 -5.47 -18.70
CA ASP A 394 -20.13 -4.04 -18.47
C ASP A 394 -20.55 -3.30 -19.75
N PRO A 395 -21.43 -2.28 -19.65
CA PRO A 395 -21.88 -1.50 -20.82
C PRO A 395 -20.75 -0.84 -21.61
N SER A 396 -19.61 -0.55 -20.95
CA SER A 396 -18.45 0.08 -21.59
C SER A 396 -17.41 -0.93 -22.10
N LEU A 397 -17.68 -2.25 -22.07
CA LEU A 397 -16.72 -3.26 -22.54
C LEU A 397 -16.41 -3.08 -24.03
N GLY A 398 -17.41 -2.76 -24.86
CA GLY A 398 -17.20 -2.52 -26.29
C GLY A 398 -16.24 -1.36 -26.56
N GLU A 399 -16.30 -0.29 -25.77
CA GLU A 399 -15.37 0.83 -25.82
C GLU A 399 -13.93 0.37 -25.46
N SER A 400 -13.79 -0.46 -24.43
CA SER A 400 -12.49 -1.00 -24.03
C SER A 400 -11.88 -1.91 -25.10
N LEU A 401 -12.68 -2.75 -25.76
CA LEU A 401 -12.21 -3.65 -26.82
C LEU A 401 -11.79 -2.90 -28.08
N ALA A 402 -12.43 -1.77 -28.38
CA ALA A 402 -12.12 -0.91 -29.52
C ALA A 402 -11.03 0.13 -29.21
N PHE A 403 -10.51 0.14 -27.98
CA PHE A 403 -9.62 1.20 -27.50
C PHE A 403 -8.30 1.21 -28.24
N GLN A 404 -7.96 2.37 -28.83
CA GLN A 404 -6.70 2.69 -29.47
C GLN A 404 -6.26 4.09 -29.01
N ASN A 405 -5.00 4.27 -28.66
CA ASN A 405 -4.40 5.59 -28.44
C ASN A 405 -4.19 6.26 -29.80
N MET A 406 -4.59 7.53 -29.91
CA MET A 406 -4.29 8.36 -31.08
C MET A 406 -2.87 8.93 -31.00
#